data_04b6b3fc4cc717abc76db7a30404b4a1
#
_entry.id   04b6b3fc4cc717abc76db7a30404b4a1
#
_cell.length_a   1.000
_cell.length_b   1.000
_cell.length_c   1.000
_cell.angle_alpha   90.00
_cell.angle_beta   90.00
_cell.angle_gamma   90.00
#
_symmetry.space_group_name_H-M   'P 1'
#
loop_
_entity.id
_entity.type
_entity.pdbx_description
1 polymer ?
#
loop_
_entity_poly.entity_id
_entity_poly.type
_entity_poly.pdbx_seq_one_letter_code
_entity_poly.pdbx_strand_id
1 'polypeptide(L)'
;LPESCFNRRILSVDEIVNEYTSLITSMVARNSHLKVLFTVSPIRHIRDGMHANQLSKSTLLLAIDRLQQLFPDHVFYFPSYEIVLDELRDYRFYADDMLHPSPLAVRYLWERFSEAFFSVETKQVITAIEDITKDLSHKPFYVIYD
;
A
#
# COMPACT_ATOMS: atom_id res chain seq x y z
N LEU A 1 -8.60 14.54 19.90
CA LEU A 1 -7.85 14.52 21.17
C LEU A 1 -6.54 15.26 20.97
N PRO A 2 -6.07 16.06 21.97
CA PRO A 2 -4.79 16.74 21.92
C PRO A 2 -3.63 15.73 21.79
N GLU A 3 -2.55 16.17 21.19
CA GLU A 3 -1.36 15.35 20.97
C GLU A 3 -0.72 14.82 22.28
N SER A 4 -0.84 15.61 23.34
CA SER A 4 -0.41 15.23 24.70
C SER A 4 -1.08 13.98 25.28
N CYS A 5 -2.20 13.53 24.68
CA CYS A 5 -2.87 12.30 25.07
C CYS A 5 -2.25 11.03 24.48
N PHE A 6 -1.26 11.16 23.59
CA PHE A 6 -0.63 10.04 22.89
C PHE A 6 0.86 9.97 23.20
N ASN A 7 1.32 8.78 23.54
CA ASN A 7 2.74 8.50 23.62
C ASN A 7 3.23 7.92 22.29
N ARG A 8 3.99 8.71 21.53
CA ARG A 8 4.56 8.28 20.24
C ARG A 8 5.94 7.68 20.44
N ARG A 9 6.17 6.51 19.89
CA ARG A 9 7.46 5.87 19.80
C ARG A 9 7.62 5.10 18.49
N ILE A 10 8.83 4.92 18.06
CA ILE A 10 9.15 4.03 16.94
C ILE A 10 9.24 2.60 17.50
N LEU A 11 8.55 1.66 16.87
CA LEU A 11 8.63 0.25 17.20
C LEU A 11 9.93 -0.34 16.63
N SER A 12 10.51 -1.29 17.34
CA SER A 12 11.60 -2.09 16.80
C SER A 12 11.11 -3.16 15.83
N VAL A 13 12.02 -3.69 15.02
CA VAL A 13 11.72 -4.83 14.13
C VAL A 13 11.16 -6.02 14.91
N ASP A 14 11.77 -6.34 16.07
CA ASP A 14 11.36 -7.48 16.88
C ASP A 14 9.95 -7.31 17.47
N GLU A 15 9.59 -6.11 17.93
CA GLU A 15 8.24 -5.82 18.41
C GLU A 15 7.20 -6.05 17.29
N ILE A 16 7.45 -5.52 16.10
CA ILE A 16 6.55 -5.68 14.95
C ILE A 16 6.43 -7.15 14.58
N VAL A 17 7.54 -7.85 14.45
CA VAL A 17 7.56 -9.27 14.06
C VAL A 17 6.81 -10.13 15.08
N ASN A 18 7.02 -9.91 16.39
CA ASN A 18 6.35 -10.69 17.44
C ASN A 18 4.84 -10.49 17.42
N GLU A 19 4.38 -9.24 17.30
CA GLU A 19 2.94 -8.93 17.24
C GLU A 19 2.28 -9.54 15.99
N TYR A 20 2.88 -9.33 14.82
CA TYR A 20 2.34 -9.87 13.57
C TYR A 20 2.45 -11.39 13.48
N THR A 21 3.49 -12.01 14.06
CA THR A 21 3.58 -13.48 14.15
C THR A 21 2.38 -14.05 14.90
N SER A 22 2.03 -13.49 16.05
CA SER A 22 0.88 -13.91 16.83
C SER A 22 -0.43 -13.72 16.07
N LEU A 23 -0.60 -12.58 15.41
CA LEU A 23 -1.78 -12.27 14.61
C LEU A 23 -1.93 -13.22 13.42
N ILE A 24 -0.88 -13.36 12.59
CA ILE A 24 -0.90 -14.21 11.39
C ILE A 24 -1.14 -15.67 11.77
N THR A 25 -0.48 -16.17 12.82
CA THR A 25 -0.71 -17.54 13.32
C THR A 25 -2.18 -17.75 13.65
N SER A 26 -2.82 -16.81 14.37
CA SER A 26 -4.23 -16.93 14.74
C SER A 26 -5.17 -16.85 13.53
N MET A 27 -4.83 -16.06 12.52
CA MET A 27 -5.62 -15.90 11.28
C MET A 27 -5.50 -17.17 10.41
N VAL A 28 -4.28 -17.70 10.23
CA VAL A 28 -4.02 -18.93 9.46
C VAL A 28 -4.67 -20.14 10.12
N ALA A 29 -4.70 -20.22 11.45
CA ALA A 29 -5.41 -21.27 12.17
C ALA A 29 -6.93 -21.29 11.90
N ARG A 30 -7.52 -20.11 11.59
CA ARG A 30 -8.94 -20.00 11.21
C ARG A 30 -9.19 -20.20 9.72
N ASN A 31 -8.23 -19.85 8.89
CA ASN A 31 -8.29 -20.00 7.44
C ASN A 31 -6.89 -20.34 6.89
N SER A 32 -6.66 -21.64 6.68
CA SER A 32 -5.38 -22.14 6.14
C SER A 32 -5.05 -21.69 4.73
N HIS A 33 -6.01 -21.15 3.98
CA HIS A 33 -5.79 -20.58 2.65
C HIS A 33 -5.50 -19.08 2.65
N LEU A 34 -5.49 -18.46 3.84
CA LEU A 34 -5.23 -17.02 3.94
C LEU A 34 -3.87 -16.66 3.36
N LYS A 35 -3.86 -15.59 2.57
CA LYS A 35 -2.65 -14.90 2.11
C LYS A 35 -2.68 -13.47 2.64
N VAL A 36 -1.56 -13.04 3.17
CA VAL A 36 -1.36 -11.68 3.69
C VAL A 36 -0.36 -10.99 2.77
N LEU A 37 -0.77 -9.91 2.14
CA LEU A 37 0.08 -9.12 1.26
C LEU A 37 0.42 -7.80 1.95
N PHE A 38 1.69 -7.60 2.23
CA PHE A 38 2.21 -6.36 2.79
C PHE A 38 2.73 -5.43 1.70
N THR A 39 2.72 -4.15 2.01
CA THR A 39 3.40 -3.12 1.24
C THR A 39 3.88 -2.02 2.19
N VAL A 40 4.97 -1.34 1.84
CA VAL A 40 5.44 -0.15 2.54
C VAL A 40 5.04 1.07 1.73
N SER A 41 4.30 1.98 2.37
CA SER A 41 3.83 3.20 1.71
C SER A 41 4.99 4.10 1.25
N PRO A 42 4.98 4.61 0.01
CA PRO A 42 5.97 5.56 -0.47
C PRO A 42 5.77 7.00 0.06
N ILE A 43 4.68 7.28 0.78
CA ILE A 43 4.44 8.60 1.37
C ILE A 43 5.57 8.98 2.32
N ARG A 44 6.05 10.21 2.22
CA ARG A 44 7.10 10.76 3.09
C ARG A 44 6.49 11.37 4.34
N HIS A 45 6.96 10.95 5.50
CA HIS A 45 6.56 11.50 6.80
C HIS A 45 7.62 12.49 7.27
N ILE A 46 7.38 13.79 7.03
CA ILE A 46 8.36 14.84 7.32
C ILE A 46 8.32 15.34 8.77
N ARG A 47 7.30 15.00 9.53
CA ARG A 47 7.11 15.48 10.91
C ARG A 47 8.30 15.19 11.81
N ASP A 48 8.88 14.02 11.68
CA ASP A 48 10.02 13.57 12.47
C ASP A 48 11.36 13.74 11.74
N GLY A 49 11.32 14.39 10.56
CA GLY A 49 12.45 14.59 9.67
C GLY A 49 12.66 13.45 8.68
N MET A 50 13.38 13.74 7.60
CA MET A 50 13.60 12.81 6.48
C MET A 50 14.40 11.58 6.89
N HIS A 51 15.36 11.75 7.81
CA HIS A 51 16.16 10.63 8.31
C HIS A 51 15.30 9.65 9.14
N ALA A 52 14.48 10.17 10.06
CA ALA A 52 13.56 9.33 10.85
C ALA A 52 12.52 8.64 9.99
N ASN A 53 12.02 9.32 8.94
CA ASN A 53 11.16 8.67 7.92
C ASN A 53 11.88 7.48 7.29
N GLN A 54 13.14 7.62 6.90
CA GLN A 54 13.89 6.54 6.26
C GLN A 54 14.14 5.37 7.22
N LEU A 55 14.48 5.66 8.47
CA LEU A 55 14.63 4.62 9.51
C LEU A 55 13.31 3.87 9.74
N SER A 56 12.19 4.58 9.80
CA SER A 56 10.86 3.96 9.93
C SER A 56 10.53 3.03 8.76
N LYS A 57 10.80 3.45 7.52
CA LYS A 57 10.60 2.61 6.33
C LYS A 57 11.50 1.36 6.37
N SER A 58 12.77 1.54 6.73
CA SER A 58 13.73 0.43 6.86
C SER A 58 13.29 -0.59 7.91
N THR A 59 12.76 -0.12 9.04
CA THR A 59 12.21 -0.99 10.09
C THR A 59 11.06 -1.84 9.58
N LEU A 60 10.13 -1.25 8.80
CA LEU A 60 9.01 -1.97 8.20
C LEU A 60 9.47 -2.99 7.17
N LEU A 61 10.43 -2.63 6.30
CA LEU A 61 11.00 -3.53 5.30
C LEU A 61 11.65 -4.76 5.95
N LEU A 62 12.49 -4.54 6.97
CA LEU A 62 13.14 -5.63 7.71
C LEU A 62 12.12 -6.52 8.45
N ALA A 63 11.07 -5.93 9.02
CA ALA A 63 10.02 -6.69 9.68
C ALA A 63 9.24 -7.56 8.70
N ILE A 64 8.88 -7.03 7.52
CA ILE A 64 8.17 -7.76 6.48
C ILE A 64 9.03 -8.91 5.95
N ASP A 65 10.33 -8.68 5.69
CA ASP A 65 11.26 -9.72 5.24
C ASP A 65 11.29 -10.89 6.22
N ARG A 66 11.40 -10.62 7.52
CA ARG A 66 11.36 -11.67 8.55
C ARG A 66 10.02 -12.39 8.62
N LEU A 67 8.90 -11.69 8.44
CA LEU A 67 7.58 -12.31 8.39
C LEU A 67 7.40 -13.20 7.16
N GLN A 68 7.96 -12.85 6.01
CA GLN A 68 7.98 -13.70 4.82
C GLN A 68 8.79 -14.99 5.06
N GLN A 69 9.91 -14.89 5.76
CA GLN A 69 10.72 -16.07 6.14
C GLN A 69 9.99 -16.99 7.12
N LEU A 70 9.23 -16.41 8.08
CA LEU A 70 8.45 -17.18 9.06
C LEU A 70 7.19 -17.82 8.47
N PHE A 71 6.58 -17.18 7.46
CA PHE A 71 5.33 -17.62 6.85
C PHE A 71 5.43 -17.63 5.31
N PRO A 72 6.32 -18.45 4.71
CA PRO A 72 6.64 -18.40 3.27
C PRO A 72 5.43 -18.68 2.37
N ASP A 73 4.45 -19.45 2.85
CA ASP A 73 3.24 -19.78 2.10
C ASP A 73 2.09 -18.80 2.33
N HIS A 74 2.23 -17.88 3.28
CA HIS A 74 1.14 -17.01 3.71
C HIS A 74 1.43 -15.52 3.59
N VAL A 75 2.70 -15.11 3.68
CA VAL A 75 3.09 -13.70 3.68
C VAL A 75 3.80 -13.34 2.39
N PHE A 76 3.32 -12.30 1.74
CA PHE A 76 3.82 -11.77 0.47
C PHE A 76 4.10 -10.27 0.62
N TYR A 77 4.92 -9.73 -0.27
CA TYR A 77 5.26 -8.32 -0.31
C TYR A 77 5.07 -7.75 -1.71
N PHE A 78 4.43 -6.57 -1.81
CA PHE A 78 4.39 -5.77 -3.02
C PHE A 78 5.27 -4.53 -2.85
N PRO A 79 6.28 -4.32 -3.70
CA PRO A 79 7.33 -3.31 -3.50
C PRO A 79 6.90 -1.89 -3.93
N SER A 80 5.77 -1.38 -3.42
CA SER A 80 5.27 -0.06 -3.80
C SER A 80 6.23 1.08 -3.43
N TYR A 81 6.97 0.92 -2.33
CA TYR A 81 7.99 1.87 -1.89
C TYR A 81 9.14 1.95 -2.88
N GLU A 82 9.70 0.81 -3.26
CA GLU A 82 10.81 0.69 -4.20
C GLU A 82 10.40 1.14 -5.60
N ILE A 83 9.21 0.78 -6.07
CA ILE A 83 8.72 1.23 -7.38
C ILE A 83 8.73 2.77 -7.46
N VAL A 84 8.25 3.46 -6.44
CA VAL A 84 8.24 4.93 -6.46
C VAL A 84 9.64 5.52 -6.34
N LEU A 85 10.50 4.96 -5.47
CA LEU A 85 11.82 5.53 -5.20
C LEU A 85 12.87 5.15 -6.23
N ASP A 86 12.80 3.95 -6.80
CA ASP A 86 13.83 3.43 -7.69
C ASP A 86 13.40 3.40 -9.15
N GLU A 87 12.18 2.94 -9.46
CA GLU A 87 11.69 2.84 -10.83
C GLU A 87 11.20 4.21 -11.34
N LEU A 88 10.36 4.91 -10.58
CA LEU A 88 9.80 6.20 -10.99
C LEU A 88 10.76 7.38 -10.79
N ARG A 89 11.50 7.45 -9.71
CA ARG A 89 12.66 8.32 -9.37
C ARG A 89 12.57 9.81 -9.74
N ASP A 90 11.40 10.37 -10.00
CA ASP A 90 11.26 11.74 -10.50
C ASP A 90 10.17 12.47 -9.69
N TYR A 91 10.36 13.77 -9.47
CA TYR A 91 9.41 14.58 -8.73
C TYR A 91 8.03 14.70 -9.40
N ARG A 92 7.92 14.48 -10.71
CA ARG A 92 6.61 14.40 -11.41
C ARG A 92 5.69 13.30 -10.87
N PHE A 93 6.25 12.33 -10.19
CA PHE A 93 5.50 11.23 -9.55
C PHE A 93 5.07 11.54 -8.11
N TYR A 94 5.38 12.75 -7.64
CA TYR A 94 4.87 13.30 -6.39
C TYR A 94 3.80 14.35 -6.67
N ALA A 95 2.86 14.52 -5.73
CA ALA A 95 1.91 15.62 -5.72
C ALA A 95 2.63 16.94 -5.41
N ASP A 96 1.92 18.07 -5.48
CA ASP A 96 2.50 19.41 -5.26
C ASP A 96 3.12 19.59 -3.86
N ASP A 97 2.70 18.79 -2.90
CA ASP A 97 3.25 18.77 -1.55
C ASP A 97 4.61 18.05 -1.44
N MET A 98 5.06 17.39 -2.50
CA MET A 98 6.31 16.59 -2.54
C MET A 98 6.38 15.43 -1.54
N LEU A 99 5.24 15.03 -0.98
CA LEU A 99 5.12 13.98 0.03
C LEU A 99 4.30 12.80 -0.45
N HIS A 100 3.16 13.08 -1.06
CA HIS A 100 2.24 12.07 -1.56
C HIS A 100 2.57 11.70 -3.01
N PRO A 101 2.36 10.44 -3.41
CA PRO A 101 2.41 10.06 -4.82
C PRO A 101 1.38 10.85 -5.64
N SER A 102 1.77 11.25 -6.85
CA SER A 102 0.84 11.88 -7.80
C SER A 102 -0.22 10.87 -8.29
N PRO A 103 -1.35 11.34 -8.85
CA PRO A 103 -2.32 10.42 -9.50
C PRO A 103 -1.71 9.53 -10.59
N LEU A 104 -0.68 10.03 -11.27
CA LEU A 104 0.07 9.23 -12.26
C LEU A 104 0.82 8.08 -11.60
N ALA A 105 1.52 8.34 -10.49
CA ALA A 105 2.23 7.31 -9.74
C ALA A 105 1.26 6.27 -9.15
N VAL A 106 0.11 6.70 -8.65
CA VAL A 106 -0.92 5.80 -8.11
C VAL A 106 -1.44 4.86 -9.20
N ARG A 107 -1.74 5.38 -10.41
CA ARG A 107 -2.15 4.55 -11.54
C ARG A 107 -1.07 3.53 -11.93
N TYR A 108 0.17 3.97 -12.03
CA TYR A 108 1.30 3.08 -12.34
C TYR A 108 1.45 1.96 -11.31
N LEU A 109 1.40 2.30 -10.01
CA LEU A 109 1.42 1.29 -8.93
C LEU A 109 0.25 0.30 -9.04
N TRP A 110 -0.95 0.79 -9.36
CA TRP A 110 -2.12 -0.05 -9.56
C TRP A 110 -1.97 -1.00 -10.75
N GLU A 111 -1.42 -0.54 -11.85
CA GLU A 111 -1.13 -1.37 -13.03
C GLU A 111 -0.14 -2.48 -12.66
N ARG A 112 0.98 -2.15 -12.01
CA ARG A 112 1.98 -3.13 -11.54
C ARG A 112 1.41 -4.13 -10.55
N PHE A 113 0.60 -3.64 -9.62
CA PHE A 113 -0.10 -4.50 -8.65
C PHE A 113 -1.06 -5.47 -9.36
N SER A 114 -1.85 -4.96 -10.28
CA SER A 114 -2.81 -5.76 -11.05
C SER A 114 -2.12 -6.79 -11.94
N GLU A 115 -0.97 -6.44 -12.54
CA GLU A 115 -0.17 -7.37 -13.33
C GLU A 115 0.36 -8.53 -12.49
N ALA A 116 0.80 -8.24 -11.26
CA ALA A 116 1.44 -9.21 -10.38
C ALA A 116 0.44 -10.17 -9.69
N PHE A 117 -0.76 -9.68 -9.34
CA PHE A 117 -1.65 -10.41 -8.42
C PHE A 117 -3.01 -10.79 -8.99
N PHE A 118 -3.46 -10.20 -10.10
CA PHE A 118 -4.79 -10.47 -10.63
C PHE A 118 -4.74 -11.43 -11.81
N SER A 119 -5.67 -12.39 -11.81
CA SER A 119 -5.91 -13.27 -12.95
C SER A 119 -6.48 -12.47 -14.14
N VAL A 120 -6.46 -13.06 -15.32
CA VAL A 120 -7.05 -12.47 -16.53
C VAL A 120 -8.54 -12.18 -16.33
N GLU A 121 -9.26 -13.12 -15.70
CA GLU A 121 -10.70 -13.00 -15.43
C GLU A 121 -10.97 -11.83 -14.46
N THR A 122 -10.15 -11.71 -13.40
CA THR A 122 -10.26 -10.58 -12.45
C THR A 122 -10.05 -9.25 -13.16
N LYS A 123 -9.05 -9.14 -14.04
CA LYS A 123 -8.79 -7.93 -14.83
C LYS A 123 -9.96 -7.57 -15.74
N GLN A 124 -10.59 -8.55 -16.37
CA GLN A 124 -11.78 -8.32 -17.20
C GLN A 124 -12.96 -7.77 -16.38
N VAL A 125 -13.19 -8.31 -15.19
CA VAL A 125 -14.24 -7.81 -14.29
C VAL A 125 -13.95 -6.38 -13.84
N ILE A 126 -12.69 -6.07 -13.48
CA ILE A 126 -12.28 -4.71 -13.09
C ILE A 126 -12.53 -3.73 -14.23
N THR A 127 -12.11 -4.05 -15.46
CA THR A 127 -12.33 -3.20 -16.63
C THR A 127 -13.83 -2.93 -16.86
N ALA A 128 -14.68 -3.95 -16.76
CA ALA A 128 -16.12 -3.79 -16.90
C ALA A 128 -16.72 -2.88 -15.82
N ILE A 129 -16.24 -2.98 -14.57
CA ILE A 129 -16.67 -2.10 -13.47
C ILE A 129 -16.19 -0.67 -13.70
N GLU A 130 -14.96 -0.47 -14.16
CA GLU A 130 -14.39 0.85 -14.47
C GLU A 130 -15.19 1.54 -15.58
N ASP A 131 -15.59 0.83 -16.62
CA ASP A 131 -16.43 1.36 -17.70
C ASP A 131 -17.80 1.79 -17.19
N ILE A 132 -18.47 0.97 -16.38
CA ILE A 132 -19.76 1.33 -15.75
C ILE A 132 -19.59 2.57 -14.85
N THR A 133 -18.54 2.61 -14.05
CA THR A 133 -18.28 3.73 -13.15
C THR A 133 -18.04 5.03 -13.91
N LYS A 134 -17.32 4.94 -15.03
CA LYS A 134 -17.07 6.06 -15.92
C LYS A 134 -18.37 6.58 -16.54
N ASP A 135 -19.25 5.68 -17.02
CA ASP A 135 -20.55 6.05 -17.58
C ASP A 135 -21.44 6.71 -16.51
N LEU A 136 -21.48 6.18 -15.29
CA LEU A 136 -22.23 6.77 -14.17
C LEU A 136 -21.68 8.13 -13.73
N SER A 137 -20.39 8.37 -13.89
CA SER A 137 -19.75 9.65 -13.56
C SER A 137 -19.93 10.71 -14.64
N HIS A 138 -20.36 10.32 -15.83
CA HIS A 138 -20.60 11.21 -16.96
C HIS A 138 -21.87 12.04 -16.71
N LYS A 139 -21.71 13.33 -16.37
CA LYS A 139 -22.84 14.27 -16.27
C LYS A 139 -23.29 14.64 -17.69
N PRO A 140 -24.55 14.39 -18.08
CA PRO A 140 -25.04 14.82 -19.38
C PRO A 140 -24.98 16.35 -19.50
N PHE A 141 -24.54 16.84 -20.64
CA PHE A 141 -24.42 18.28 -20.93
C PHE A 141 -25.78 19.00 -20.95
N TYR A 142 -26.88 18.26 -21.08
CA TYR A 142 -28.23 18.79 -21.10
C TYR A 142 -29.13 18.03 -20.11
N VAL A 143 -29.62 18.75 -19.12
CA VAL A 143 -30.78 18.31 -18.34
C VAL A 143 -32.01 18.76 -19.14
N ILE A 144 -32.69 17.83 -19.82
CA ILE A 144 -33.99 18.11 -20.41
C ILE A 144 -34.96 18.17 -19.24
N TYR A 145 -35.44 19.39 -18.92
CA TYR A 145 -36.56 19.57 -18.02
C TYR A 145 -37.82 19.38 -18.90
N ASP A 146 -38.60 18.33 -18.67
CA ASP A 146 -39.99 18.21 -19.09
C ASP A 146 -40.91 19.00 -18.15
#